data_379be483becc6551cee0a48b013d90a0
#
_entry.id   379be483becc6551cee0a48b013d90a0
#
_cell.length_a   1.000
_cell.length_b   1.000
_cell.length_c   1.000
_cell.angle_alpha   90.00
_cell.angle_beta   90.00
_cell.angle_gamma   90.00
#
_symmetry.space_group_name_H-M   'P 1'
#
loop_
_entity.id
_entity.type
_entity.pdbx_description
1 polymer ?
#
loop_
_entity_poly.entity_id
_entity_poly.type
_entity_poly.pdbx_seq_one_letter_code
_entity_poly.pdbx_strand_id
1 'polypeptide(L)'
;MENKTYTSIKEELEVTKENGRVIRGLIYRPDGEGSFPTVIFAHGFGSNYRELMHHGAGYAENGIVCVFFDFCGGGMESASDGTMQEMTVMTEASDLVDVMESVKCLSYVDKDSLYLQGESQGGLVSAIVGRAYTEDVKGLILWYPAFVIPDDSKKRLERGDTEVFGMKLSPDYDKVAVDIDVKDLQTGFGKPVLLIHGNKDDVVPIEYSRTAAANYGYATLREIKGAGHGFDGKDSDMAREASVDFVKIYEHIS
;
A
#
# COMPACT_ATOMS: atom_id res chain seq x y z
N MET A 1 17.59 16.87 -20.79
CA MET A 1 16.17 16.72 -21.20
C MET A 1 15.40 17.64 -20.28
N GLU A 2 14.46 18.46 -20.79
CA GLU A 2 13.61 19.28 -19.91
C GLU A 2 12.71 18.34 -19.10
N ASN A 3 12.67 18.53 -17.78
CA ASN A 3 11.75 17.80 -16.91
C ASN A 3 10.32 18.19 -17.32
N LYS A 4 9.58 17.27 -17.93
CA LYS A 4 8.19 17.48 -18.29
C LYS A 4 7.37 17.45 -17.00
N THR A 5 6.78 18.57 -16.63
CA THR A 5 5.83 18.65 -15.51
C THR A 5 4.42 18.56 -16.07
N TYR A 6 3.57 17.77 -15.43
CA TYR A 6 2.18 17.58 -15.81
C TYR A 6 1.26 18.35 -14.87
N THR A 7 0.04 18.65 -15.33
CA THR A 7 -1.06 19.04 -14.44
C THR A 7 -1.77 17.78 -13.95
N SER A 8 -2.24 17.80 -12.71
CA SER A 8 -2.95 16.67 -12.12
C SER A 8 -4.43 16.70 -12.47
N ILE A 9 -4.94 15.61 -13.04
CA ILE A 9 -6.37 15.34 -13.24
C ILE A 9 -6.83 14.35 -12.17
N LYS A 10 -8.06 14.58 -11.66
CA LYS A 10 -8.67 13.79 -10.59
C LYS A 10 -9.92 13.09 -11.11
N GLU A 11 -10.02 11.79 -10.89
CA GLU A 11 -11.14 10.95 -11.34
C GLU A 11 -11.61 10.05 -10.19
N GLU A 12 -12.92 9.74 -10.14
CA GLU A 12 -13.46 8.77 -9.18
C GLU A 12 -13.13 7.35 -9.64
N LEU A 13 -12.90 6.46 -8.66
CA LEU A 13 -12.71 5.03 -8.88
C LEU A 13 -13.89 4.28 -8.26
N GLU A 14 -14.53 3.43 -9.06
CA GLU A 14 -15.46 2.40 -8.58
C GLU A 14 -15.11 1.04 -9.20
N VAL A 15 -14.94 0.03 -8.35
CA VAL A 15 -14.68 -1.35 -8.76
C VAL A 15 -15.73 -2.25 -8.14
N THR A 16 -16.53 -2.91 -8.97
CA THR A 16 -17.54 -3.87 -8.52
C THR A 16 -16.93 -5.26 -8.47
N LYS A 17 -16.90 -5.86 -7.29
CA LYS A 17 -16.41 -7.23 -7.04
C LYS A 17 -17.43 -8.26 -7.52
N GLU A 18 -16.99 -9.51 -7.72
CA GLU A 18 -17.86 -10.63 -8.10
C GLU A 18 -19.03 -10.86 -7.12
N ASN A 19 -18.83 -10.58 -5.83
CA ASN A 19 -19.86 -10.68 -4.80
C ASN A 19 -20.82 -9.50 -4.75
N GLY A 20 -20.69 -8.53 -5.64
CA GLY A 20 -21.52 -7.33 -5.76
C GLY A 20 -21.12 -6.17 -4.85
N ARG A 21 -20.11 -6.31 -3.98
CA ARG A 21 -19.55 -5.20 -3.19
C ARG A 21 -18.83 -4.22 -4.10
N VAL A 22 -18.87 -2.95 -3.73
CA VAL A 22 -18.20 -1.87 -4.49
C VAL A 22 -17.05 -1.30 -3.67
N ILE A 23 -15.86 -1.33 -4.28
CA ILE A 23 -14.68 -0.62 -3.82
C ILE A 23 -14.73 0.78 -4.40
N ARG A 24 -14.49 1.81 -3.58
CA ARG A 24 -14.49 3.21 -4.00
C ARG A 24 -13.18 3.89 -3.66
N GLY A 25 -12.82 4.85 -4.50
CA GLY A 25 -11.57 5.57 -4.34
C GLY A 25 -11.42 6.73 -5.31
N LEU A 26 -10.18 7.05 -5.58
CA LEU A 26 -9.81 8.21 -6.36
C LEU A 26 -8.53 7.96 -7.14
N ILE A 27 -8.50 8.44 -8.39
CA ILE A 27 -7.32 8.40 -9.25
C ILE A 27 -6.81 9.81 -9.45
N TYR A 28 -5.51 10.01 -9.29
CA TYR A 28 -4.80 11.17 -9.79
C TYR A 28 -3.94 10.73 -10.97
N ARG A 29 -4.11 11.41 -12.12
CA ARG A 29 -3.33 11.11 -13.32
C ARG A 29 -2.73 12.36 -13.95
N PRO A 30 -1.62 12.22 -14.69
CA PRO A 30 -1.11 13.27 -15.55
C PRO A 30 -2.13 13.69 -16.62
N ASP A 31 -2.11 14.97 -17.04
CA ASP A 31 -2.93 15.52 -18.12
C ASP A 31 -2.38 15.20 -19.53
N GLY A 32 -1.31 14.39 -19.61
CA GLY A 32 -0.65 14.03 -20.85
C GLY A 32 -1.34 12.91 -21.64
N GLU A 33 -0.91 12.76 -22.90
CA GLU A 33 -1.27 11.62 -23.74
C GLU A 33 -0.30 10.44 -23.49
N GLY A 34 -0.79 9.22 -23.72
CA GLY A 34 -0.04 7.97 -23.55
C GLY A 34 -0.38 7.23 -22.27
N SER A 35 0.40 6.20 -21.99
CA SER A 35 0.28 5.41 -20.76
C SER A 35 1.40 5.77 -19.79
N PHE A 36 1.09 5.70 -18.51
CA PHE A 36 1.97 6.13 -17.43
C PHE A 36 2.19 5.00 -16.42
N PRO A 37 3.37 4.94 -15.78
CA PRO A 37 3.58 4.09 -14.63
C PRO A 37 2.55 4.42 -13.56
N THR A 38 2.11 3.41 -12.83
CA THR A 38 0.99 3.55 -11.91
C THR A 38 1.33 3.00 -10.53
N VAL A 39 1.03 3.78 -9.51
CA VAL A 39 1.13 3.40 -8.09
C VAL A 39 -0.27 3.20 -7.53
N ILE A 40 -0.55 2.03 -6.97
CA ILE A 40 -1.79 1.73 -6.26
C ILE A 40 -1.49 1.76 -4.77
N PHE A 41 -2.13 2.67 -4.04
CA PHE A 41 -1.83 2.97 -2.64
C PHE A 41 -2.86 2.34 -1.69
N ALA A 42 -2.41 1.41 -0.85
CA ALA A 42 -3.18 0.69 0.16
C ALA A 42 -3.01 1.36 1.54
N HIS A 43 -4.12 1.79 2.15
CA HIS A 43 -4.13 2.46 3.46
C HIS A 43 -3.90 1.48 4.63
N GLY A 44 -3.58 2.03 5.82
CA GLY A 44 -3.39 1.29 7.05
C GLY A 44 -4.70 0.83 7.71
N PHE A 45 -4.56 0.02 8.78
CA PHE A 45 -5.69 -0.49 9.57
C PHE A 45 -6.58 0.63 10.10
N GLY A 46 -7.88 0.57 9.82
CA GLY A 46 -8.88 1.52 10.29
C GLY A 46 -8.83 2.90 9.65
N SER A 47 -7.90 3.14 8.70
CA SER A 47 -7.74 4.34 7.90
C SER A 47 -8.66 4.36 6.69
N ASN A 48 -8.49 5.33 5.80
CA ASN A 48 -9.22 5.46 4.54
C ASN A 48 -8.41 6.25 3.52
N TYR A 49 -8.80 6.18 2.24
CA TYR A 49 -8.06 6.82 1.14
C TYR A 49 -7.99 8.35 1.24
N ARG A 50 -8.92 9.00 1.96
CA ARG A 50 -8.95 10.47 2.09
C ARG A 50 -7.78 11.00 2.90
N GLU A 51 -7.26 10.19 3.82
CA GLU A 51 -6.07 10.54 4.61
C GLU A 51 -4.81 10.57 3.73
N LEU A 52 -4.78 9.79 2.65
CA LEU A 52 -3.62 9.61 1.77
C LEU A 52 -3.69 10.40 0.47
N MET A 53 -4.89 10.78 0.01
CA MET A 53 -5.10 11.36 -1.33
C MET A 53 -4.37 12.69 -1.55
N HIS A 54 -3.91 13.36 -0.49
CA HIS A 54 -3.13 14.60 -0.59
C HIS A 54 -1.76 14.39 -1.26
N HIS A 55 -1.27 13.16 -1.33
CA HIS A 55 -0.05 12.80 -2.06
C HIS A 55 -0.26 12.77 -3.58
N GLY A 56 -1.49 12.55 -4.05
CA GLY A 56 -1.79 12.19 -5.44
C GLY A 56 -1.31 13.20 -6.47
N ALA A 57 -1.46 14.52 -6.20
CA ALA A 57 -0.97 15.56 -7.10
C ALA A 57 0.54 15.45 -7.31
N GLY A 58 1.32 15.19 -6.25
CA GLY A 58 2.76 15.05 -6.34
C GLY A 58 3.22 13.88 -7.24
N TYR A 59 2.47 12.78 -7.30
CA TYR A 59 2.73 11.70 -8.26
C TYR A 59 2.36 12.12 -9.69
N ALA A 60 1.14 12.64 -9.89
CA ALA A 60 0.64 13.00 -11.21
C ALA A 60 1.51 14.07 -11.90
N GLU A 61 1.97 15.08 -11.17
CA GLU A 61 2.87 16.13 -11.65
C GLU A 61 4.23 15.58 -12.12
N ASN A 62 4.62 14.41 -11.61
CA ASN A 62 5.83 13.68 -12.00
C ASN A 62 5.58 12.59 -13.06
N GLY A 63 4.41 12.58 -13.72
CA GLY A 63 4.11 11.62 -14.77
C GLY A 63 3.77 10.21 -14.27
N ILE A 64 3.21 10.09 -13.05
CA ILE A 64 2.84 8.83 -12.41
C ILE A 64 1.35 8.88 -12.08
N VAL A 65 0.59 7.88 -12.51
CA VAL A 65 -0.79 7.68 -12.04
C VAL A 65 -0.74 7.20 -10.59
N CYS A 66 -1.55 7.78 -9.72
CA CYS A 66 -1.67 7.34 -8.34
C CYS A 66 -3.12 7.02 -8.00
N VAL A 67 -3.37 5.81 -7.54
CA VAL A 67 -4.69 5.26 -7.24
C VAL A 67 -4.82 5.09 -5.73
N PHE A 68 -5.84 5.68 -5.16
CA PHE A 68 -6.21 5.56 -3.75
C PHE A 68 -7.59 4.93 -3.65
N PHE A 69 -7.79 4.03 -2.72
CA PHE A 69 -9.07 3.37 -2.54
C PHE A 69 -9.25 2.95 -1.08
N ASP A 70 -10.50 2.71 -0.67
CA ASP A 70 -10.82 2.10 0.61
C ASP A 70 -11.00 0.60 0.44
N PHE A 71 -10.41 -0.18 1.33
CA PHE A 71 -10.71 -1.59 1.45
C PHE A 71 -12.16 -1.81 1.90
N CYS A 72 -12.79 -2.88 1.44
CA CYS A 72 -14.11 -3.30 1.89
C CYS A 72 -14.09 -3.63 3.39
N GLY A 73 -14.67 -2.76 4.20
CA GLY A 73 -14.62 -2.86 5.65
C GLY A 73 -13.29 -2.51 6.28
N GLY A 74 -12.37 -1.85 5.55
CA GLY A 74 -11.03 -1.52 6.04
C GLY A 74 -10.98 -0.43 7.11
N GLY A 75 -12.06 0.34 7.30
CA GLY A 75 -12.16 1.39 8.31
C GLY A 75 -13.60 1.78 8.61
N MET A 76 -13.82 2.48 9.73
CA MET A 76 -15.15 2.94 10.13
C MET A 76 -15.74 4.00 9.20
N GLU A 77 -14.88 4.76 8.52
CA GLU A 77 -15.25 5.81 7.56
C GLU A 77 -15.00 5.40 6.10
N SER A 78 -14.90 4.08 5.85
CA SER A 78 -14.72 3.56 4.50
C SER A 78 -15.86 3.98 3.58
N ALA A 79 -15.52 4.47 2.37
CA ALA A 79 -16.47 4.71 1.30
C ALA A 79 -16.85 3.41 0.57
N SER A 80 -16.04 2.37 0.70
CA SER A 80 -16.29 1.03 0.15
C SER A 80 -17.27 0.25 1.01
N ASP A 81 -17.92 -0.74 0.40
CA ASP A 81 -18.91 -1.57 1.09
C ASP A 81 -18.26 -2.49 2.14
N GLY A 82 -19.05 -3.02 3.07
CA GLY A 82 -18.59 -3.96 4.09
C GLY A 82 -18.38 -3.33 5.46
N THR A 83 -17.95 -4.15 6.41
CA THR A 83 -17.73 -3.75 7.81
C THR A 83 -16.40 -4.31 8.33
N MET A 84 -15.84 -3.67 9.36
CA MET A 84 -14.58 -4.14 9.98
C MET A 84 -14.69 -5.56 10.57
N GLN A 85 -15.89 -6.03 10.94
CA GLN A 85 -16.11 -7.40 11.41
C GLN A 85 -16.08 -8.45 10.29
N GLU A 86 -15.99 -8.03 9.03
CA GLU A 86 -15.85 -8.92 7.86
C GLU A 86 -14.44 -8.84 7.24
N MET A 87 -13.65 -7.85 7.65
CA MET A 87 -12.33 -7.58 7.11
C MET A 87 -11.29 -8.51 7.72
N THR A 88 -10.37 -8.97 6.89
CA THR A 88 -9.09 -9.60 7.25
C THR A 88 -8.01 -9.10 6.29
N VAL A 89 -6.75 -9.31 6.62
CA VAL A 89 -5.65 -8.96 5.70
C VAL A 89 -5.76 -9.67 4.34
N MET A 90 -6.40 -10.84 4.28
CA MET A 90 -6.62 -11.58 3.02
C MET A 90 -7.81 -11.05 2.22
N THR A 91 -8.86 -10.53 2.88
CA THR A 91 -9.95 -9.83 2.16
C THR A 91 -9.45 -8.52 1.59
N GLU A 92 -8.57 -7.79 2.30
CA GLU A 92 -7.91 -6.59 1.77
C GLU A 92 -6.96 -6.91 0.61
N ALA A 93 -6.23 -8.03 0.68
CA ALA A 93 -5.42 -8.50 -0.45
C ALA A 93 -6.28 -8.79 -1.69
N SER A 94 -7.47 -9.42 -1.51
CA SER A 94 -8.44 -9.61 -2.61
C SER A 94 -8.93 -8.28 -3.18
N ASP A 95 -9.23 -7.28 -2.33
CA ASP A 95 -9.65 -5.96 -2.79
C ASP A 95 -8.55 -5.26 -3.59
N LEU A 96 -7.30 -5.33 -3.15
CA LEU A 96 -6.16 -4.77 -3.87
C LEU A 96 -5.97 -5.44 -5.25
N VAL A 97 -6.19 -6.75 -5.36
CA VAL A 97 -6.17 -7.47 -6.64
C VAL A 97 -7.29 -6.98 -7.56
N ASP A 98 -8.53 -6.84 -7.05
CA ASP A 98 -9.65 -6.35 -7.85
C ASP A 98 -9.40 -4.93 -8.37
N VAL A 99 -8.81 -4.05 -7.54
CA VAL A 99 -8.39 -2.70 -7.95
C VAL A 99 -7.30 -2.77 -9.01
N MET A 100 -6.26 -3.59 -8.80
CA MET A 100 -5.16 -3.76 -9.75
C MET A 100 -5.65 -4.20 -11.12
N GLU A 101 -6.51 -5.21 -11.19
CA GLU A 101 -7.07 -5.70 -12.45
C GLU A 101 -7.96 -4.67 -13.14
N SER A 102 -8.75 -3.90 -12.39
CA SER A 102 -9.56 -2.81 -12.93
C SER A 102 -8.70 -1.68 -13.50
N VAL A 103 -7.66 -1.29 -12.77
CA VAL A 103 -6.73 -0.21 -13.16
C VAL A 103 -5.94 -0.57 -14.42
N LYS A 104 -5.53 -1.82 -14.60
CA LYS A 104 -4.88 -2.31 -15.84
C LYS A 104 -5.73 -2.12 -17.11
N CYS A 105 -7.04 -1.96 -16.98
CA CYS A 105 -7.94 -1.73 -18.12
C CYS A 105 -8.03 -0.27 -18.55
N LEU A 106 -7.45 0.68 -17.79
CA LEU A 106 -7.49 2.10 -18.11
C LEU A 106 -6.48 2.44 -19.20
N SER A 107 -6.91 3.18 -20.23
CA SER A 107 -6.08 3.47 -21.42
C SER A 107 -4.82 4.28 -21.15
N TYR A 108 -4.79 5.01 -20.04
CA TYR A 108 -3.65 5.83 -19.61
C TYR A 108 -2.73 5.11 -18.59
N VAL A 109 -2.96 3.84 -18.32
CA VAL A 109 -2.14 3.02 -17.42
C VAL A 109 -1.20 2.15 -18.25
N ASP A 110 0.09 2.22 -17.93
CA ASP A 110 1.07 1.25 -18.41
C ASP A 110 0.99 -0.01 -17.53
N LYS A 111 0.35 -1.04 -18.05
CA LYS A 111 0.12 -2.30 -17.34
C LYS A 111 1.40 -3.07 -16.99
N ASP A 112 2.51 -2.77 -17.66
CA ASP A 112 3.81 -3.39 -17.41
C ASP A 112 4.64 -2.57 -16.38
N SER A 113 4.06 -1.46 -15.87
CA SER A 113 4.69 -0.52 -14.94
C SER A 113 3.81 -0.23 -13.72
N LEU A 114 3.33 -1.32 -13.05
CA LEU A 114 2.52 -1.23 -11.85
C LEU A 114 3.36 -1.37 -10.59
N TYR A 115 3.16 -0.47 -9.64
CA TYR A 115 3.76 -0.48 -8.31
C TYR A 115 2.67 -0.57 -7.25
N LEU A 116 2.87 -1.40 -6.24
CA LEU A 116 2.01 -1.40 -5.07
C LEU A 116 2.70 -0.62 -3.96
N GLN A 117 1.98 0.35 -3.42
CA GLN A 117 2.43 1.13 -2.27
C GLN A 117 1.46 0.90 -1.12
N GLY A 118 1.99 0.72 0.08
CA GLY A 118 1.13 0.58 1.25
C GLY A 118 1.79 1.09 2.52
N GLU A 119 0.96 1.58 3.41
CA GLU A 119 1.36 1.98 4.75
C GLU A 119 0.86 0.99 5.79
N SER A 120 1.65 0.74 6.84
CA SER A 120 1.25 -0.08 7.98
C SER A 120 0.68 -1.44 7.52
N GLN A 121 -0.60 -1.76 7.84
CA GLN A 121 -1.29 -2.96 7.37
C GLN A 121 -1.35 -3.02 5.84
N GLY A 122 -1.63 -1.90 5.16
CA GLY A 122 -1.61 -1.84 3.69
C GLY A 122 -0.23 -2.19 3.11
N GLY A 123 0.84 -1.95 3.85
CA GLY A 123 2.19 -2.40 3.49
C GLY A 123 2.34 -3.92 3.52
N LEU A 124 1.79 -4.60 4.54
CA LEU A 124 1.72 -6.06 4.58
C LEU A 124 0.85 -6.60 3.43
N VAL A 125 -0.32 -6.01 3.21
CA VAL A 125 -1.24 -6.40 2.12
C VAL A 125 -0.57 -6.23 0.75
N SER A 126 0.15 -5.12 0.52
CA SER A 126 0.92 -4.89 -0.70
C SER A 126 2.02 -5.93 -0.89
N ALA A 127 2.67 -6.37 0.19
CA ALA A 127 3.67 -7.44 0.13
C ALA A 127 3.05 -8.82 -0.21
N ILE A 128 1.86 -9.12 0.32
CA ILE A 128 1.11 -10.35 0.01
C ILE A 128 0.76 -10.39 -1.49
N VAL A 129 0.15 -9.31 -2.00
CA VAL A 129 -0.24 -9.24 -3.41
C VAL A 129 0.99 -9.21 -4.32
N GLY A 130 2.03 -8.43 -3.98
CA GLY A 130 3.27 -8.39 -4.75
C GLY A 130 3.93 -9.77 -4.88
N ARG A 131 3.95 -10.56 -3.81
CA ARG A 131 4.47 -11.94 -3.83
C ARG A 131 3.63 -12.87 -4.72
N ALA A 132 2.30 -12.77 -4.62
CA ALA A 132 1.37 -13.62 -5.39
C ALA A 132 1.34 -13.24 -6.88
N TYR A 133 1.50 -11.96 -7.21
CA TYR A 133 1.40 -11.40 -8.55
C TYR A 133 2.74 -10.78 -9.00
N THR A 134 3.85 -11.46 -8.74
CA THR A 134 5.20 -10.96 -9.02
C THR A 134 5.40 -10.58 -10.48
N GLU A 135 4.75 -11.24 -11.43
CA GLU A 135 4.86 -10.91 -12.84
C GLU A 135 4.18 -9.59 -13.21
N ASP A 136 3.08 -9.24 -12.53
CA ASP A 136 2.29 -8.03 -12.79
C ASP A 136 2.83 -6.80 -12.04
N VAL A 137 3.50 -7.01 -10.89
CA VAL A 137 3.98 -5.94 -10.02
C VAL A 137 5.45 -5.67 -10.29
N LYS A 138 5.79 -4.44 -10.68
CA LYS A 138 7.16 -3.99 -11.01
C LYS A 138 8.00 -3.65 -9.79
N GLY A 139 7.38 -3.20 -8.71
CA GLY A 139 8.06 -2.89 -7.46
C GLY A 139 7.10 -2.62 -6.30
N LEU A 140 7.64 -2.66 -5.08
CA LEU A 140 6.90 -2.36 -3.84
C LEU A 140 7.44 -1.09 -3.19
N ILE A 141 6.54 -0.28 -2.65
CA ILE A 141 6.84 0.90 -1.83
C ILE A 141 6.12 0.71 -0.50
N LEU A 142 6.87 0.49 0.57
CA LEU A 142 6.33 0.05 1.85
C LEU A 142 6.68 1.08 2.93
N TRP A 143 5.67 1.85 3.36
CA TRP A 143 5.81 2.79 4.46
C TRP A 143 5.48 2.12 5.78
N TYR A 144 6.44 2.05 6.69
CA TYR A 144 6.32 1.40 8.02
C TYR A 144 5.45 0.13 8.00
N PRO A 145 5.74 -0.85 7.09
CA PRO A 145 4.88 -1.99 6.85
C PRO A 145 4.70 -2.83 8.11
N ALA A 146 3.45 -3.17 8.43
CA ALA A 146 3.10 -3.89 9.65
C ALA A 146 3.39 -5.40 9.56
N PHE A 147 4.63 -5.78 9.27
CA PHE A 147 5.10 -7.16 9.28
C PHE A 147 5.04 -7.82 10.67
N VAL A 148 4.74 -7.05 11.70
CA VAL A 148 4.49 -7.50 13.09
C VAL A 148 3.13 -8.20 13.24
N ILE A 149 2.18 -8.02 12.30
CA ILE A 149 0.79 -8.49 12.43
C ILE A 149 0.70 -9.99 12.75
N PRO A 150 1.42 -10.92 12.12
CA PRO A 150 1.35 -12.35 12.47
C PRO A 150 1.75 -12.62 13.92
N ASP A 151 2.82 -11.96 14.41
CA ASP A 151 3.29 -12.10 15.79
C ASP A 151 2.28 -11.55 16.79
N ASP A 152 1.65 -10.41 16.48
CA ASP A 152 0.64 -9.79 17.35
C ASP A 152 -0.69 -10.56 17.30
N SER A 153 -1.06 -11.11 16.14
CA SER A 153 -2.22 -11.99 16.00
C SER A 153 -2.09 -13.25 16.87
N LYS A 154 -0.90 -13.85 16.90
CA LYS A 154 -0.63 -14.98 17.77
C LYS A 154 -0.83 -14.62 19.25
N LYS A 155 -0.29 -13.48 19.70
CA LYS A 155 -0.46 -12.99 21.07
C LYS A 155 -1.92 -12.68 21.41
N ARG A 156 -2.70 -12.10 20.49
CA ARG A 156 -4.13 -11.83 20.70
C ARG A 156 -4.93 -13.12 20.80
N LEU A 157 -4.69 -14.11 19.96
CA LEU A 157 -5.32 -15.43 20.04
C LEU A 157 -5.05 -16.11 21.38
N GLU A 158 -3.80 -16.05 21.90
CA GLU A 158 -3.41 -16.61 23.19
C GLU A 158 -4.12 -15.91 24.37
N ARG A 159 -4.39 -14.59 24.26
CA ARG A 159 -5.05 -13.79 25.31
C ARG A 159 -6.57 -13.77 25.20
N GLY A 160 -7.12 -14.10 24.02
CA GLY A 160 -8.55 -13.95 23.70
C GLY A 160 -8.96 -12.50 23.43
N ASP A 161 -8.01 -11.63 23.06
CA ASP A 161 -8.28 -10.25 22.69
C ASP A 161 -9.00 -10.22 21.33
N THR A 162 -9.99 -9.35 21.18
CA THR A 162 -10.82 -9.24 19.95
C THR A 162 -10.82 -7.82 19.37
N GLU A 163 -9.96 -6.95 19.88
CA GLU A 163 -9.91 -5.54 19.51
C GLU A 163 -8.46 -5.08 19.25
N VAL A 164 -8.32 -4.14 18.33
CA VAL A 164 -7.07 -3.41 18.05
C VAL A 164 -7.41 -1.93 18.01
N PHE A 165 -6.67 -1.11 18.75
CA PHE A 165 -6.89 0.35 18.86
C PHE A 165 -8.35 0.72 19.21
N GLY A 166 -9.03 -0.09 20.01
CA GLY A 166 -10.44 0.11 20.40
C GLY A 166 -11.45 -0.26 19.31
N MET A 167 -11.00 -0.81 18.19
CA MET A 167 -11.84 -1.29 17.09
C MET A 167 -11.97 -2.81 17.14
N LYS A 168 -13.21 -3.29 17.06
CA LYS A 168 -13.51 -4.73 17.09
C LYS A 168 -13.11 -5.40 15.78
N LEU A 169 -12.30 -6.45 15.89
CA LEU A 169 -11.85 -7.24 14.74
C LEU A 169 -12.92 -8.21 14.23
N SER A 170 -12.75 -8.64 12.98
CA SER A 170 -13.36 -9.85 12.46
C SER A 170 -12.96 -11.05 13.33
N PRO A 171 -13.87 -12.01 13.59
CA PRO A 171 -13.54 -13.25 14.29
C PRO A 171 -12.46 -14.08 13.59
N ASP A 172 -12.23 -13.84 12.31
CA ASP A 172 -11.26 -14.58 11.50
C ASP A 172 -9.96 -13.80 11.25
N TYR A 173 -9.89 -12.51 11.63
CA TYR A 173 -8.72 -11.67 11.37
C TYR A 173 -7.42 -12.32 11.86
N ASP A 174 -7.33 -12.62 13.14
CA ASP A 174 -6.11 -13.19 13.73
C ASP A 174 -5.84 -14.62 13.28
N LYS A 175 -6.90 -15.42 13.06
CA LYS A 175 -6.76 -16.80 12.55
C LYS A 175 -6.11 -16.85 11.18
N VAL A 176 -6.45 -15.88 10.33
CA VAL A 176 -5.89 -15.78 8.98
C VAL A 176 -4.49 -15.17 9.04
N ALA A 177 -4.30 -14.13 9.84
CA ALA A 177 -3.05 -13.38 9.89
C ALA A 177 -1.90 -14.19 10.51
N VAL A 178 -2.17 -15.07 11.47
CA VAL A 178 -1.12 -15.88 12.14
C VAL A 178 -0.41 -16.85 11.19
N ASP A 179 -1.06 -17.24 10.10
CA ASP A 179 -0.52 -18.19 9.12
C ASP A 179 0.31 -17.51 8.01
N ILE A 180 0.45 -16.18 8.03
CA ILE A 180 1.21 -15.45 7.01
C ILE A 180 2.72 -15.65 7.26
N ASP A 181 3.39 -16.29 6.32
CA ASP A 181 4.85 -16.40 6.31
C ASP A 181 5.48 -15.13 5.71
N VAL A 182 5.74 -14.15 6.59
CA VAL A 182 6.36 -12.87 6.21
C VAL A 182 7.72 -13.08 5.52
N LYS A 183 8.47 -14.11 5.91
CA LYS A 183 9.77 -14.39 5.31
C LYS A 183 9.60 -14.87 3.85
N ASP A 184 8.61 -15.72 3.54
CA ASP A 184 8.32 -16.11 2.16
C ASP A 184 7.89 -14.92 1.31
N LEU A 185 7.05 -14.01 1.85
CA LEU A 185 6.66 -12.79 1.15
C LEU A 185 7.89 -11.98 0.72
N GLN A 186 8.86 -11.85 1.61
CA GLN A 186 10.06 -11.04 1.39
C GLN A 186 11.06 -11.75 0.47
N THR A 187 11.38 -13.01 0.72
CA THR A 187 12.39 -13.74 -0.08
C THR A 187 11.87 -14.16 -1.45
N GLY A 188 10.56 -14.31 -1.60
CA GLY A 188 9.92 -14.73 -2.84
C GLY A 188 9.61 -13.60 -3.82
N PHE A 189 9.72 -12.32 -3.41
CA PHE A 189 9.54 -11.18 -4.29
C PHE A 189 10.88 -10.68 -4.81
N GLY A 190 11.23 -11.07 -6.03
CA GLY A 190 12.55 -10.83 -6.64
C GLY A 190 12.67 -9.49 -7.39
N LYS A 191 11.80 -8.51 -7.12
CA LYS A 191 11.81 -7.19 -7.78
C LYS A 191 12.14 -6.06 -6.80
N PRO A 192 12.34 -4.81 -7.27
CA PRO A 192 12.73 -3.68 -6.41
C PRO A 192 11.73 -3.38 -5.30
N VAL A 193 12.26 -3.09 -4.10
CA VAL A 193 11.47 -2.72 -2.92
C VAL A 193 12.06 -1.48 -2.26
N LEU A 194 11.23 -0.47 -2.04
CA LEU A 194 11.54 0.67 -1.18
C LEU A 194 10.82 0.51 0.16
N LEU A 195 11.57 0.47 1.24
CA LEU A 195 11.05 0.53 2.60
C LEU A 195 11.34 1.93 3.17
N ILE A 196 10.34 2.56 3.78
CA ILE A 196 10.49 3.84 4.50
C ILE A 196 9.90 3.68 5.90
N HIS A 197 10.70 3.95 6.94
CA HIS A 197 10.28 3.70 8.31
C HIS A 197 10.82 4.76 9.28
N GLY A 198 10.00 5.21 10.20
CA GLY A 198 10.40 6.11 11.28
C GLY A 198 11.20 5.36 12.37
N ASN A 199 12.35 5.89 12.80
CA ASN A 199 13.15 5.20 13.80
C ASN A 199 12.68 5.41 15.24
N LYS A 200 11.53 6.04 15.43
CA LYS A 200 10.81 6.21 16.70
C LYS A 200 9.39 5.65 16.64
N ASP A 201 9.15 4.74 15.71
CA ASP A 201 7.88 4.04 15.58
C ASP A 201 7.66 3.13 16.80
N ASP A 202 6.63 3.42 17.58
CA ASP A 202 6.24 2.72 18.80
C ASP A 202 5.07 1.73 18.58
N VAL A 203 4.54 1.68 17.34
CA VAL A 203 3.49 0.76 16.92
C VAL A 203 4.09 -0.44 16.18
N VAL A 204 4.91 -0.17 15.16
CA VAL A 204 5.64 -1.20 14.41
C VAL A 204 7.14 -1.01 14.62
N PRO A 205 7.81 -1.88 15.39
CA PRO A 205 9.25 -1.77 15.60
C PRO A 205 10.02 -1.78 14.28
N ILE A 206 10.93 -0.81 14.09
CA ILE A 206 11.70 -0.64 12.85
C ILE A 206 12.52 -1.89 12.48
N GLU A 207 12.80 -2.75 13.46
CA GLU A 207 13.52 -4.02 13.27
C GLU A 207 12.83 -4.92 12.24
N TYR A 208 11.50 -4.85 12.13
CA TYR A 208 10.76 -5.57 11.07
C TYR A 208 11.15 -5.08 9.68
N SER A 209 11.28 -3.77 9.46
CA SER A 209 11.74 -3.23 8.18
C SER A 209 13.23 -3.47 7.93
N ARG A 210 14.07 -3.46 8.95
CA ARG A 210 15.50 -3.83 8.83
C ARG A 210 15.66 -5.29 8.44
N THR A 211 14.87 -6.18 9.04
CA THR A 211 14.82 -7.60 8.68
C THR A 211 14.29 -7.78 7.26
N ALA A 212 13.22 -7.08 6.89
CA ALA A 212 12.67 -7.11 5.55
C ALA A 212 13.70 -6.66 4.50
N ALA A 213 14.43 -5.57 4.75
CA ALA A 213 15.48 -5.08 3.85
C ALA A 213 16.61 -6.11 3.65
N ALA A 214 16.90 -6.92 4.66
CA ALA A 214 17.88 -7.99 4.54
C ALA A 214 17.36 -9.23 3.79
N ASN A 215 16.05 -9.47 3.82
CA ASN A 215 15.42 -10.63 3.18
C ASN A 215 15.07 -10.38 1.72
N TYR A 216 14.60 -9.18 1.36
CA TYR A 216 14.35 -8.82 -0.04
C TYR A 216 15.67 -8.76 -0.82
N GLY A 217 15.73 -9.34 -1.99
CA GLY A 217 16.95 -9.36 -2.82
C GLY A 217 17.35 -7.99 -3.38
N TYR A 218 16.39 -7.09 -3.56
CA TYR A 218 16.58 -5.75 -4.14
C TYR A 218 15.85 -4.69 -3.33
N ALA A 219 16.21 -4.53 -2.06
CA ALA A 219 15.57 -3.57 -1.17
C ALA A 219 16.47 -2.38 -0.84
N THR A 220 15.84 -1.22 -0.70
CA THR A 220 16.42 -0.03 -0.07
C THR A 220 15.58 0.33 1.14
N LEU A 221 16.20 0.47 2.31
CA LEU A 221 15.55 1.00 3.51
C LEU A 221 15.97 2.46 3.72
N ARG A 222 14.98 3.35 3.81
CA ARG A 222 15.15 4.75 4.25
C ARG A 222 14.57 4.91 5.65
N GLU A 223 15.43 5.17 6.62
CA GLU A 223 15.02 5.48 7.99
C GLU A 223 14.80 6.99 8.13
N ILE A 224 13.61 7.41 8.57
CA ILE A 224 13.32 8.80 8.89
C ILE A 224 13.62 9.02 10.37
N LYS A 225 14.65 9.83 10.64
CA LYS A 225 15.12 10.09 12.01
C LYS A 225 14.10 10.90 12.80
N GLY A 226 13.62 10.34 13.90
CA GLY A 226 12.69 10.96 14.82
C GLY A 226 11.22 10.74 14.50
N ALA A 227 10.90 10.23 13.30
CA ALA A 227 9.52 9.92 12.92
C ALA A 227 8.97 8.70 13.70
N GLY A 228 7.68 8.77 14.05
CA GLY A 228 6.89 7.70 14.65
C GLY A 228 6.14 6.87 13.62
N HIS A 229 5.06 6.21 14.07
CA HIS A 229 4.10 5.53 13.21
C HIS A 229 3.15 6.53 12.56
N GLY A 230 2.96 6.42 11.25
CA GLY A 230 2.23 7.43 10.50
C GLY A 230 3.11 8.66 10.20
N PHE A 231 3.22 9.00 8.92
CA PHE A 231 3.99 10.20 8.54
C PHE A 231 3.06 11.39 8.37
N ASP A 232 3.44 12.52 8.93
CA ASP A 232 2.77 13.79 8.74
C ASP A 232 3.76 14.90 8.32
N GLY A 233 3.24 16.02 7.84
CA GLY A 233 4.02 17.19 7.49
C GLY A 233 5.27 16.85 6.67
N LYS A 234 6.45 17.26 7.16
CA LYS A 234 7.72 17.08 6.47
C LYS A 234 8.10 15.62 6.25
N ASP A 235 7.78 14.73 7.21
CA ASP A 235 8.14 13.31 7.10
C ASP A 235 7.31 12.64 6.01
N SER A 236 6.03 13.04 5.88
CA SER A 236 5.12 12.64 4.82
C SER A 236 5.60 13.11 3.44
N ASP A 237 6.04 14.38 3.32
CA ASP A 237 6.61 14.90 2.07
C ASP A 237 7.88 14.16 1.68
N MET A 238 8.79 13.92 2.62
CA MET A 238 10.02 13.16 2.38
C MET A 238 9.75 11.72 1.91
N ALA A 239 8.74 11.06 2.49
CA ALA A 239 8.35 9.72 2.10
C ALA A 239 7.74 9.70 0.69
N ARG A 240 6.85 10.67 0.37
CA ARG A 240 6.29 10.82 -0.98
C ARG A 240 7.39 11.07 -2.02
N GLU A 241 8.29 12.02 -1.77
CA GLU A 241 9.38 12.35 -2.70
C GLU A 241 10.26 11.13 -2.96
N ALA A 242 10.63 10.40 -1.90
CA ALA A 242 11.40 9.17 -2.04
C ALA A 242 10.67 8.09 -2.86
N SER A 243 9.34 8.01 -2.73
CA SER A 243 8.51 7.07 -3.47
C SER A 243 8.40 7.45 -4.95
N VAL A 244 8.21 8.73 -5.25
CA VAL A 244 8.22 9.27 -6.62
C VAL A 244 9.58 9.01 -7.28
N ASP A 245 10.68 9.33 -6.59
CA ASP A 245 12.03 9.10 -7.09
C ASP A 245 12.30 7.62 -7.37
N PHE A 246 11.79 6.73 -6.51
CA PHE A 246 11.91 5.29 -6.71
C PHE A 246 11.25 4.85 -8.02
N VAL A 247 10.01 5.27 -8.28
CA VAL A 247 9.33 4.96 -9.54
C VAL A 247 10.11 5.53 -10.72
N LYS A 248 10.53 6.81 -10.66
CA LYS A 248 11.28 7.48 -11.75
C LYS A 248 12.57 6.74 -12.09
N ILE A 249 13.31 6.25 -11.08
CA ILE A 249 14.56 5.49 -11.28
C ILE A 249 14.31 4.22 -12.10
N TYR A 250 13.27 3.45 -11.76
CA TYR A 250 12.98 2.19 -12.44
C TYR A 250 12.22 2.35 -13.76
N GLU A 251 11.63 3.52 -14.00
CA GLU A 251 11.02 3.88 -15.28
C GLU A 251 11.96 4.72 -16.18
N HIS A 252 13.17 5.02 -15.71
CA HIS A 252 14.12 5.89 -16.44
C HIS A 252 13.54 7.26 -16.82
N ILE A 253 12.64 7.80 -15.99
CA ILE A 253 12.03 9.12 -16.14
C ILE A 253 12.95 10.16 -15.49
N SER A 254 13.23 11.23 -16.23
CA SER A 254 14.09 12.34 -15.77
C SER A 254 13.30 13.41 -15.02
#